data_72a2ec24c75d1dc3430ea372b4fc60de
#
_entry.id   72a2ec24c75d1dc3430ea372b4fc60de
#
_cell.length_a   1.000
_cell.length_b   1.000
_cell.length_c   1.000
_cell.angle_alpha   90.00
_cell.angle_beta   90.00
_cell.angle_gamma   90.00
#
_symmetry.space_group_name_H-M   'P 1'
#
loop_
_entity.id
_entity.type
_entity.pdbx_description
1 polymer ?
#
loop_
_entity_poly.entity_id
_entity_poly.type
_entity_poly.pdbx_seq_one_letter_code
_entity_poly.pdbx_strand_id
1 'polypeptide(L)'
;TMEGKHVLFFVLFLSIPNCFVHEVLGQSTKPNVVLIAVDQFGFDDFNNSLAYAKNIRKLLNEAIQCSHAYSHLYSTSSRAALLTGRLPVRTGMLKGRFLPFTSLPSIASSGGLPLNEQTLAEFLRRKGYTSKFIGLWDQGFGSKGKFLPLNQGFNTWFGVLTQHSELCSRLQQKPHEIFVNEVLVLILYGLFWFLFVVASMWCLCFLKAKFISVLVVVGIVLYATNSRTTFIVVRSCVLYNDRHIVAQPYDIENITLRFTDEALGFIKTATQPFFLMVNHLVLSKPLFASPFFKNTSGKSDMFLDSLVELDWSIGSILQTLEHLNLTDDTIIIFTALSGGANFNDSWLCDSSLGIQENQGGCYNLSSKGNLSNLGNWEKQIHVPLLIKWPKMIHNGTTINQTVTLVDVMPTILHLTNTSYTNGTLNGKSLVGLINGTMEVLHSYVFHYLDVTRPSAVTHNEFKVFYSTMSDSGIVHHDPPLLFNIRTDPGEITPLSVEDNSELMANISEARERHIENRTRKWISQFEYPILPWLFPCANFPYCHRRDSGKLKHIVLNESILFN
;
A
#
# COMPACT_ATOMS: atom_id res chain seq x y z
N THR A 1 -15.25 -87.73 48.32
CA THR A 1 -14.65 -86.81 49.31
C THR A 1 -13.38 -86.19 48.77
N MET A 2 -13.44 -85.04 48.26
CA MET A 2 -12.42 -83.97 48.37
C MET A 2 -12.89 -82.75 47.57
N GLU A 3 -13.11 -81.68 48.35
CA GLU A 3 -13.58 -80.39 47.89
C GLU A 3 -12.46 -79.66 47.15
N GLY A 4 -12.84 -79.12 45.93
CA GLY A 4 -12.01 -78.18 45.16
C GLY A 4 -12.42 -76.76 45.46
N LYS A 5 -11.52 -75.95 46.01
CA LYS A 5 -11.67 -74.54 46.26
C LYS A 5 -11.38 -73.75 44.96
N HIS A 6 -12.38 -73.11 44.39
CA HIS A 6 -12.20 -72.12 43.33
C HIS A 6 -11.72 -70.80 43.95
N VAL A 7 -10.52 -70.35 43.54
CA VAL A 7 -10.00 -69.02 43.86
C VAL A 7 -10.48 -68.07 42.71
N LEU A 8 -11.36 -67.19 43.06
CA LEU A 8 -11.90 -66.13 42.13
C LEU A 8 -10.90 -64.96 42.17
N PHE A 9 -10.17 -64.73 41.03
CA PHE A 9 -9.39 -63.53 40.82
C PHE A 9 -10.30 -62.43 40.39
N PHE A 10 -10.55 -61.46 41.28
CA PHE A 10 -11.16 -60.16 40.89
C PHE A 10 -10.09 -59.27 40.25
N VAL A 11 -10.17 -59.08 38.94
CA VAL A 11 -9.42 -58.04 38.24
C VAL A 11 -10.19 -56.72 38.41
N LEU A 12 -9.72 -55.87 39.29
CA LEU A 12 -10.20 -54.50 39.42
C LEU A 12 -9.71 -53.73 38.20
N PHE A 13 -10.59 -53.50 37.22
CA PHE A 13 -10.41 -52.47 36.21
C PHE A 13 -10.60 -51.10 36.89
N LEU A 14 -9.47 -50.46 37.23
CA LEU A 14 -9.45 -49.05 37.53
C LEU A 14 -9.78 -48.27 36.24
N SER A 15 -11.02 -47.89 36.08
CA SER A 15 -11.47 -46.88 35.11
C SER A 15 -10.86 -45.55 35.53
N ILE A 16 -9.70 -45.21 34.94
CA ILE A 16 -9.15 -43.87 34.99
C ILE A 16 -10.12 -43.01 34.17
N PRO A 17 -10.73 -41.98 34.76
CA PRO A 17 -11.62 -41.12 33.98
C PRO A 17 -10.81 -40.39 32.90
N ASN A 18 -11.24 -40.57 31.64
CA ASN A 18 -10.71 -39.92 30.45
C ASN A 18 -10.77 -38.36 30.49
N CYS A 19 -11.01 -37.76 31.65
CA CYS A 19 -11.10 -36.30 31.81
C CYS A 19 -9.73 -35.60 32.00
N PHE A 20 -8.62 -36.32 32.21
CA PHE A 20 -7.32 -35.67 32.46
C PHE A 20 -6.38 -35.61 31.24
N VAL A 21 -6.72 -36.26 30.12
CA VAL A 21 -5.88 -36.25 28.91
C VAL A 21 -6.25 -35.10 27.96
N HIS A 22 -7.37 -34.42 28.17
CA HIS A 22 -7.78 -33.26 27.33
C HIS A 22 -7.26 -31.90 27.82
N GLU A 23 -6.66 -31.81 29.01
CA GLU A 23 -6.14 -30.53 29.55
C GLU A 23 -4.63 -30.30 29.34
N VAL A 24 -3.90 -31.26 28.76
CA VAL A 24 -2.48 -31.10 28.43
C VAL A 24 -2.22 -30.90 26.94
N LEU A 25 -3.22 -30.98 26.10
CA LEU A 25 -3.15 -30.39 24.75
C LEU A 25 -3.30 -28.87 24.91
N GLY A 26 -2.14 -28.20 25.03
CA GLY A 26 -2.04 -26.76 25.24
C GLY A 26 -3.05 -26.01 24.41
N GLN A 27 -3.79 -25.10 25.03
CA GLN A 27 -4.59 -24.09 24.33
C GLN A 27 -3.71 -23.54 23.22
N SER A 28 -4.07 -23.83 21.96
CA SER A 28 -3.39 -23.25 20.79
C SER A 28 -3.49 -21.74 20.94
N THR A 29 -2.43 -21.12 21.43
CA THR A 29 -2.35 -19.66 21.55
C THR A 29 -2.54 -19.11 20.13
N LYS A 30 -3.51 -18.21 19.97
CA LYS A 30 -3.76 -17.56 18.70
C LYS A 30 -2.49 -16.84 18.27
N PRO A 31 -2.01 -17.01 17.02
CA PRO A 31 -0.77 -16.36 16.58
C PRO A 31 -0.94 -14.84 16.54
N ASN A 32 0.12 -14.11 16.84
CA ASN A 32 0.20 -12.71 16.49
C ASN A 32 0.32 -12.55 14.96
N VAL A 33 -0.02 -11.38 14.43
CA VAL A 33 0.08 -11.09 13.01
C VAL A 33 0.86 -9.79 12.82
N VAL A 34 1.93 -9.82 12.03
CA VAL A 34 2.70 -8.65 11.60
C VAL A 34 2.68 -8.60 10.08
N LEU A 35 2.00 -7.60 9.53
CA LEU A 35 1.91 -7.35 8.10
C LEU A 35 2.72 -6.11 7.76
N ILE A 36 3.83 -6.28 7.03
CA ILE A 36 4.71 -5.21 6.59
C ILE A 36 4.49 -4.99 5.09
N ALA A 37 4.05 -3.81 4.72
CA ALA A 37 3.86 -3.41 3.34
C ALA A 37 4.75 -2.21 2.99
N VAL A 38 5.23 -2.18 1.76
CA VAL A 38 6.01 -1.08 1.18
C VAL A 38 5.21 -0.50 0.02
N ASP A 39 5.23 0.81 -0.16
CA ASP A 39 4.37 1.46 -1.14
C ASP A 39 4.74 1.09 -2.59
N GLN A 40 6.04 1.13 -2.93
CA GLN A 40 6.54 0.81 -4.27
C GLN A 40 7.81 -0.05 -4.19
N PHE A 41 7.72 -1.32 -4.57
CA PHE A 41 8.88 -2.22 -4.63
C PHE A 41 8.56 -3.40 -5.56
N GLY A 42 8.99 -3.31 -6.83
CA GLY A 42 8.76 -4.36 -7.80
C GLY A 42 9.53 -5.65 -7.49
N PHE A 43 9.07 -6.77 -8.01
CA PHE A 43 9.71 -8.07 -7.82
C PHE A 43 11.14 -8.11 -8.36
N ASP A 44 11.39 -7.47 -9.49
CA ASP A 44 12.74 -7.37 -10.07
C ASP A 44 13.64 -6.47 -9.22
N ASP A 45 13.13 -5.31 -8.76
CA ASP A 45 13.87 -4.42 -7.86
C ASP A 45 14.22 -5.13 -6.55
N PHE A 46 13.28 -5.91 -6.01
CA PHE A 46 13.49 -6.75 -4.83
C PHE A 46 14.64 -7.74 -5.05
N ASN A 47 14.58 -8.57 -6.10
CA ASN A 47 15.60 -9.59 -6.36
C ASN A 47 16.98 -8.98 -6.63
N ASN A 48 17.05 -7.89 -7.41
CA ASN A 48 18.32 -7.27 -7.81
C ASN A 48 18.98 -6.49 -6.65
N SER A 49 18.23 -6.09 -5.64
CA SER A 49 18.72 -5.28 -4.53
C SER A 49 18.97 -6.04 -3.23
N LEU A 50 18.72 -7.37 -3.18
CA LEU A 50 18.90 -8.21 -1.98
C LEU A 50 20.33 -8.18 -1.40
N ALA A 51 21.34 -7.82 -2.20
CA ALA A 51 22.71 -7.64 -1.71
C ALA A 51 22.83 -6.52 -0.66
N TYR A 52 21.95 -5.51 -0.73
CA TYR A 52 21.89 -4.36 0.17
C TYR A 52 20.87 -4.51 1.29
N ALA A 53 20.11 -5.61 1.31
CA ALA A 53 19.00 -5.86 2.22
C ALA A 53 19.19 -7.19 2.98
N LYS A 54 20.07 -7.20 3.98
CA LYS A 54 20.49 -8.40 4.72
C LYS A 54 19.33 -9.03 5.50
N ASN A 55 18.50 -8.22 6.17
CA ASN A 55 17.39 -8.69 7.00
C ASN A 55 16.22 -9.17 6.14
N ILE A 56 15.92 -8.49 5.03
CA ILE A 56 14.93 -8.93 4.05
C ILE A 56 15.39 -10.26 3.41
N ARG A 57 16.67 -10.40 3.10
CA ARG A 57 17.24 -11.65 2.59
C ARG A 57 17.16 -12.78 3.64
N LYS A 58 17.42 -12.48 4.93
CA LYS A 58 17.20 -13.45 6.02
C LYS A 58 15.73 -13.88 6.06
N LEU A 59 14.80 -12.92 6.01
CA LEU A 59 13.37 -13.19 5.98
C LEU A 59 12.97 -14.05 4.77
N LEU A 60 13.50 -13.76 3.57
CA LEU A 60 13.27 -14.55 2.37
C LEU A 60 13.69 -16.01 2.54
N ASN A 61 14.86 -16.26 3.14
CA ASN A 61 15.38 -17.62 3.36
C ASN A 61 14.53 -18.40 4.39
N GLU A 62 13.84 -17.71 5.28
CA GLU A 62 13.04 -18.29 6.36
C GLU A 62 11.53 -18.28 6.07
N ALA A 63 11.09 -17.72 4.95
CA ALA A 63 9.70 -17.57 4.56
C ALA A 63 9.34 -18.46 3.37
N ILE A 64 8.03 -18.61 3.13
CA ILE A 64 7.51 -19.01 1.82
C ILE A 64 7.55 -17.78 0.91
N GLN A 65 8.11 -17.94 -0.28
CA GLN A 65 8.06 -16.95 -1.34
C GLN A 65 6.98 -17.29 -2.35
N CYS A 66 6.10 -16.32 -2.67
CA CYS A 66 5.22 -16.41 -3.83
C CYS A 66 5.93 -15.77 -5.02
N SER A 67 6.32 -16.58 -6.02
CA SER A 67 7.11 -16.10 -7.18
C SER A 67 6.29 -15.28 -8.18
N HIS A 68 4.95 -15.44 -8.19
CA HIS A 68 4.02 -14.71 -9.08
C HIS A 68 2.89 -14.07 -8.28
N ALA A 69 3.26 -13.06 -7.46
CA ALA A 69 2.30 -12.30 -6.67
C ALA A 69 1.97 -10.96 -7.33
N TYR A 70 0.68 -10.68 -7.51
CA TYR A 70 0.21 -9.48 -8.20
C TYR A 70 -0.49 -8.51 -7.28
N SER A 71 -0.05 -7.27 -7.33
CA SER A 71 -0.72 -6.11 -6.76
C SER A 71 -1.73 -5.52 -7.76
N HIS A 72 -2.28 -4.36 -7.42
CA HIS A 72 -3.02 -3.52 -8.35
C HIS A 72 -2.14 -2.36 -8.80
N LEU A 73 -2.52 -1.72 -9.92
CA LEU A 73 -1.75 -0.62 -10.51
C LEU A 73 -1.47 0.52 -9.52
N TYR A 74 -2.41 0.83 -8.64
CA TYR A 74 -2.27 1.89 -7.65
C TYR A 74 -2.08 1.29 -6.26
N SER A 75 -1.10 1.78 -5.50
CA SER A 75 -0.84 1.35 -4.12
C SER A 75 -2.04 1.55 -3.20
N THR A 76 -2.83 2.61 -3.40
CA THR A 76 -4.11 2.83 -2.72
C THR A 76 -5.09 1.67 -2.93
N SER A 77 -5.21 1.20 -4.18
CA SER A 77 -6.06 0.07 -4.55
C SER A 77 -5.57 -1.24 -3.93
N SER A 78 -4.27 -1.48 -3.97
CA SER A 78 -3.63 -2.66 -3.38
C SER A 78 -3.79 -2.69 -1.86
N ARG A 79 -3.70 -1.54 -1.20
CA ARG A 79 -3.94 -1.43 0.24
C ARG A 79 -5.39 -1.74 0.60
N ALA A 80 -6.35 -1.24 -0.20
CA ALA A 80 -7.75 -1.62 -0.05
C ALA A 80 -7.96 -3.13 -0.20
N ALA A 81 -7.29 -3.76 -1.18
CA ALA A 81 -7.33 -5.20 -1.42
C ALA A 81 -6.77 -5.99 -0.22
N LEU A 82 -5.60 -5.60 0.33
CA LEU A 82 -5.03 -6.21 1.54
C LEU A 82 -5.96 -6.10 2.75
N LEU A 83 -6.59 -4.93 2.93
CA LEU A 83 -7.46 -4.67 4.06
C LEU A 83 -8.80 -5.42 3.99
N THR A 84 -9.33 -5.66 2.79
CA THR A 84 -10.70 -6.15 2.60
C THR A 84 -10.81 -7.53 1.97
N GLY A 85 -9.71 -8.07 1.39
CA GLY A 85 -9.75 -9.31 0.58
C GLY A 85 -10.66 -9.20 -0.65
N ARG A 86 -10.95 -7.96 -1.10
CA ARG A 86 -11.86 -7.69 -2.22
C ARG A 86 -11.16 -6.91 -3.32
N LEU A 87 -11.58 -7.16 -4.56
CA LEU A 87 -11.09 -6.40 -5.70
C LEU A 87 -11.42 -4.90 -5.53
N PRO A 88 -10.46 -3.99 -5.75
CA PRO A 88 -10.65 -2.55 -5.60
C PRO A 88 -11.82 -1.99 -6.40
N VAL A 89 -12.12 -2.59 -7.54
CA VAL A 89 -13.30 -2.24 -8.34
C VAL A 89 -14.61 -2.48 -7.58
N ARG A 90 -14.68 -3.45 -6.67
CA ARG A 90 -15.87 -3.72 -5.84
C ARG A 90 -15.99 -2.78 -4.63
N THR A 91 -14.87 -2.39 -4.07
CA THR A 91 -14.84 -1.42 -2.95
C THR A 91 -14.94 0.03 -3.41
N GLY A 92 -14.82 0.27 -4.72
CA GLY A 92 -14.72 1.60 -5.30
C GLY A 92 -13.34 2.26 -5.13
N MET A 93 -12.37 1.56 -4.53
CA MET A 93 -11.01 2.07 -4.31
C MET A 93 -10.15 1.93 -5.57
N LEU A 94 -10.69 2.34 -6.70
CA LEU A 94 -10.06 2.32 -8.01
C LEU A 94 -10.41 3.62 -8.75
N LYS A 95 -9.50 4.06 -9.64
CA LYS A 95 -9.67 5.28 -10.44
C LYS A 95 -10.98 5.26 -11.21
N GLY A 96 -11.70 6.38 -11.19
CA GLY A 96 -12.91 6.57 -11.98
C GLY A 96 -12.61 7.00 -13.41
N ARG A 97 -13.65 7.05 -14.22
CA ARG A 97 -13.56 7.39 -15.65
C ARG A 97 -13.50 8.88 -15.92
N PHE A 98 -14.16 9.68 -15.06
CA PHE A 98 -14.50 11.09 -15.40
C PHE A 98 -13.45 12.11 -15.00
N LEU A 99 -12.54 11.79 -14.06
CA LEU A 99 -11.50 12.73 -13.61
C LEU A 99 -10.11 12.15 -13.90
N PRO A 100 -9.57 12.40 -15.11
CA PRO A 100 -8.27 11.83 -15.52
C PRO A 100 -7.09 12.29 -14.65
N PHE A 101 -7.24 13.40 -13.93
CA PHE A 101 -6.17 14.01 -13.12
C PHE A 101 -6.20 13.61 -11.64
N THR A 102 -7.20 12.86 -11.17
CA THR A 102 -7.27 12.39 -9.77
C THR A 102 -6.85 10.94 -9.69
N SER A 103 -5.58 10.71 -9.36
CA SER A 103 -5.04 9.36 -9.17
C SER A 103 -5.24 8.79 -7.76
N LEU A 104 -5.58 9.64 -6.80
CA LEU A 104 -5.70 9.29 -5.38
C LEU A 104 -6.90 10.01 -4.74
N PRO A 105 -7.56 9.40 -3.72
CA PRO A 105 -8.51 10.16 -2.92
C PRO A 105 -7.75 11.28 -2.21
N SER A 106 -8.02 12.52 -2.62
CA SER A 106 -7.43 13.67 -1.94
C SER A 106 -7.73 13.63 -0.44
N ILE A 107 -6.79 14.12 0.38
CA ILE A 107 -6.98 14.27 1.82
C ILE A 107 -8.27 15.03 2.19
N ALA A 108 -8.71 15.91 1.32
CA ALA A 108 -9.96 16.67 1.46
C ALA A 108 -11.11 16.09 0.64
N SER A 109 -10.98 14.89 0.09
CA SER A 109 -12.09 14.19 -0.56
C SER A 109 -13.11 13.72 0.48
N SER A 110 -14.38 13.78 0.12
CA SER A 110 -15.44 13.19 0.91
C SER A 110 -15.56 11.66 0.71
N GLY A 111 -14.82 11.09 -0.28
CA GLY A 111 -14.70 9.65 -0.53
C GLY A 111 -13.61 8.98 0.29
N GLY A 112 -13.64 7.66 0.33
CA GLY A 112 -12.66 6.80 1.01
C GLY A 112 -13.16 5.36 1.10
N LEU A 113 -12.39 4.47 1.73
CA LEU A 113 -12.78 3.07 1.90
C LEU A 113 -14.13 2.98 2.62
N PRO A 114 -15.18 2.48 1.96
CA PRO A 114 -16.52 2.50 2.52
C PRO A 114 -16.63 1.70 3.83
N LEU A 115 -17.31 2.26 4.84
CA LEU A 115 -17.43 1.63 6.17
C LEU A 115 -18.30 0.36 6.20
N ASN A 116 -18.99 0.04 5.13
CA ASN A 116 -19.70 -1.23 4.97
C ASN A 116 -18.79 -2.35 4.42
N GLU A 117 -17.57 -2.03 4.01
CA GLU A 117 -16.56 -3.02 3.71
C GLU A 117 -15.95 -3.51 5.02
N GLN A 118 -15.92 -4.83 5.21
CA GLN A 118 -15.32 -5.41 6.41
C GLN A 118 -13.81 -5.55 6.22
N THR A 119 -13.04 -4.96 7.12
CA THR A 119 -11.58 -5.02 7.08
C THR A 119 -11.00 -6.18 7.87
N LEU A 120 -9.76 -6.56 7.55
CA LEU A 120 -8.99 -7.54 8.33
C LEU A 120 -8.92 -7.17 9.82
N ALA A 121 -8.72 -5.88 10.13
CA ALA A 121 -8.66 -5.41 11.51
C ALA A 121 -9.99 -5.61 12.26
N GLU A 122 -11.13 -5.42 11.58
CA GLU A 122 -12.44 -5.68 12.17
C GLU A 122 -12.69 -7.18 12.43
N PHE A 123 -12.25 -8.05 11.51
CA PHE A 123 -12.35 -9.49 11.72
C PHE A 123 -11.49 -9.94 12.90
N LEU A 124 -10.24 -9.52 12.95
CA LEU A 124 -9.32 -9.87 14.04
C LEU A 124 -9.75 -9.26 15.39
N ARG A 125 -10.29 -8.03 15.39
CA ARG A 125 -10.84 -7.43 16.61
C ARG A 125 -11.96 -8.27 17.22
N ARG A 126 -12.87 -8.82 16.39
CA ARG A 126 -13.93 -9.74 16.86
C ARG A 126 -13.37 -11.04 17.47
N LYS A 127 -12.14 -11.40 17.10
CA LYS A 127 -11.40 -12.53 17.68
C LYS A 127 -10.55 -12.16 18.91
N GLY A 128 -10.63 -10.90 19.36
CA GLY A 128 -9.93 -10.41 20.54
C GLY A 128 -8.50 -9.94 20.29
N TYR A 129 -8.12 -9.67 19.05
CA TYR A 129 -6.83 -9.07 18.72
C TYR A 129 -6.78 -7.59 19.10
N THR A 130 -5.68 -7.18 19.74
CA THR A 130 -5.30 -5.76 19.84
C THR A 130 -4.58 -5.36 18.57
N SER A 131 -4.97 -4.25 17.92
CA SER A 131 -4.43 -3.91 16.60
C SER A 131 -3.91 -2.48 16.52
N LYS A 132 -2.79 -2.30 15.78
CA LYS A 132 -2.23 -0.99 15.44
C LYS A 132 -1.91 -0.92 13.96
N PHE A 133 -2.29 0.21 13.34
CA PHE A 133 -1.84 0.58 12.00
C PHE A 133 -0.74 1.62 12.12
N ILE A 134 0.37 1.45 11.39
CA ILE A 134 1.47 2.42 11.35
C ILE A 134 1.80 2.71 9.89
N GLY A 135 1.96 4.00 9.55
CA GLY A 135 2.41 4.39 8.22
C GLY A 135 1.38 5.10 7.36
N LEU A 136 1.49 4.89 6.05
CA LEU A 136 0.64 5.54 5.05
C LEU A 136 -0.75 4.90 4.99
N TRP A 137 -1.79 5.68 5.32
CA TRP A 137 -3.16 5.19 5.30
C TRP A 137 -3.76 5.17 3.90
N ASP A 138 -3.81 6.30 3.24
CA ASP A 138 -4.25 6.51 1.85
C ASP A 138 -5.57 5.80 1.46
N GLN A 139 -6.50 5.68 2.41
CA GLN A 139 -7.85 5.14 2.20
C GLN A 139 -8.94 6.18 2.45
N GLY A 140 -8.56 7.47 2.33
CA GLY A 140 -9.44 8.61 2.53
C GLY A 140 -9.46 9.12 3.97
N PHE A 141 -9.85 10.38 4.11
CA PHE A 141 -10.05 11.04 5.40
C PHE A 141 -11.56 11.24 5.69
N GLY A 142 -12.26 11.87 4.75
CA GLY A 142 -13.68 12.18 4.87
C GLY A 142 -13.99 13.21 5.94
N SER A 143 -15.28 13.50 6.15
CA SER A 143 -15.71 14.45 7.16
C SER A 143 -15.35 13.96 8.56
N LYS A 144 -14.66 14.80 9.33
CA LYS A 144 -14.23 14.53 10.72
C LYS A 144 -13.43 13.22 10.89
N GLY A 145 -12.69 12.83 9.87
CA GLY A 145 -11.89 11.61 9.90
C GLY A 145 -12.74 10.32 9.81
N LYS A 146 -13.84 10.36 9.06
CA LYS A 146 -14.77 9.24 8.90
C LYS A 146 -14.10 7.93 8.47
N PHE A 147 -13.08 8.03 7.61
CA PHE A 147 -12.40 6.86 7.03
C PHE A 147 -11.04 6.55 7.66
N LEU A 148 -10.70 7.17 8.82
CA LEU A 148 -9.47 6.88 9.55
C LEU A 148 -9.38 5.41 9.99
N PRO A 149 -8.17 4.87 10.20
CA PRO A 149 -7.94 3.48 10.65
C PRO A 149 -8.77 3.08 11.86
N LEU A 150 -8.99 3.99 12.81
CA LEU A 150 -9.81 3.76 14.00
C LEU A 150 -11.28 3.41 13.69
N ASN A 151 -11.79 3.89 12.56
CA ASN A 151 -13.15 3.59 12.09
C ASN A 151 -13.20 2.40 11.14
N GLN A 152 -12.03 1.82 10.83
CA GLN A 152 -11.80 0.65 9.98
C GLN A 152 -11.27 -0.55 10.78
N GLY A 153 -11.53 -0.56 12.10
CA GLY A 153 -11.28 -1.71 12.97
C GLY A 153 -10.00 -1.68 13.78
N PHE A 154 -9.03 -0.80 13.49
CA PHE A 154 -7.81 -0.68 14.29
C PHE A 154 -8.08 -0.01 15.64
N ASN A 155 -7.41 -0.49 16.70
CA ASN A 155 -7.52 0.10 18.04
C ASN A 155 -6.77 1.43 18.13
N THR A 156 -5.57 1.47 17.55
CA THR A 156 -4.72 2.67 17.50
C THR A 156 -4.05 2.81 16.14
N TRP A 157 -3.62 4.02 15.79
CA TRP A 157 -2.82 4.23 14.59
C TRP A 157 -1.84 5.40 14.76
N PHE A 158 -0.73 5.31 14.02
CA PHE A 158 0.25 6.37 13.90
C PHE A 158 0.70 6.48 12.46
N GLY A 159 0.51 7.63 11.81
CA GLY A 159 0.89 7.70 10.41
C GLY A 159 0.39 8.94 9.68
N VAL A 160 0.52 8.88 8.37
CA VAL A 160 0.17 9.95 7.44
C VAL A 160 -1.02 9.54 6.57
N LEU A 161 -1.80 10.54 6.12
CA LEU A 161 -3.04 10.28 5.39
C LEU A 161 -2.84 10.01 3.91
N THR A 162 -1.85 10.66 3.31
CA THR A 162 -1.58 10.58 1.87
C THR A 162 -0.09 10.48 1.62
N GLN A 163 0.25 10.01 0.42
CA GLN A 163 1.62 9.97 -0.04
C GLN A 163 2.28 11.36 0.07
N HIS A 164 3.56 11.38 0.38
CA HIS A 164 4.32 12.61 0.50
C HIS A 164 4.61 13.25 -0.86
N SER A 165 4.96 14.54 -0.83
CA SER A 165 5.42 15.28 -2.00
C SER A 165 6.69 16.07 -1.65
N GLU A 166 7.48 16.44 -2.66
CA GLU A 166 8.63 17.35 -2.46
C GLU A 166 8.25 18.62 -1.70
N LEU A 167 7.00 19.06 -1.83
CA LEU A 167 6.53 20.25 -1.14
C LEU A 167 6.48 20.04 0.38
N CYS A 168 6.29 18.82 0.89
CA CYS A 168 6.37 18.55 2.32
C CYS A 168 7.78 18.81 2.87
N SER A 169 8.82 18.42 2.15
CA SER A 169 10.20 18.69 2.56
C SER A 169 10.58 20.18 2.47
N ARG A 170 10.13 20.88 1.41
CA ARG A 170 10.33 22.33 1.28
C ARG A 170 9.61 23.10 2.39
N LEU A 171 8.42 22.70 2.77
CA LEU A 171 7.67 23.30 3.87
C LEU A 171 8.36 23.16 5.22
N GLN A 172 9.04 22.05 5.43
CA GLN A 172 9.80 21.84 6.66
C GLN A 172 11.01 22.78 6.76
N GLN A 173 11.68 23.05 5.64
CA GLN A 173 12.85 23.94 5.59
C GLN A 173 12.49 25.41 5.72
N LYS A 174 11.37 25.87 5.13
CA LYS A 174 10.98 27.28 5.06
C LYS A 174 9.49 27.52 5.32
N PRO A 175 8.97 27.16 6.50
CA PRO A 175 7.53 27.28 6.77
C PRO A 175 7.04 28.73 6.74
N HIS A 176 7.88 29.69 7.13
CA HIS A 176 7.50 31.10 7.24
C HIS A 176 7.42 31.80 5.88
N GLU A 177 8.32 31.49 4.94
CA GLU A 177 8.31 32.10 3.61
C GLU A 177 7.06 31.71 2.82
N ILE A 178 6.64 30.45 2.92
CA ILE A 178 5.47 29.95 2.22
C ILE A 178 4.19 30.56 2.81
N PHE A 179 4.11 30.67 4.14
CA PHE A 179 2.97 31.31 4.81
C PHE A 179 2.84 32.79 4.48
N VAL A 180 3.95 33.55 4.49
CA VAL A 180 3.96 35.00 4.14
C VAL A 180 3.55 35.19 2.68
N ASN A 181 4.05 34.35 1.78
CA ASN A 181 3.64 34.42 0.37
C ASN A 181 2.15 34.12 0.16
N GLU A 182 1.59 33.12 0.87
CA GLU A 182 0.16 32.83 0.77
C GLU A 182 -0.72 33.94 1.34
N VAL A 183 -0.36 34.53 2.48
CA VAL A 183 -1.08 35.65 3.07
C VAL A 183 -0.98 36.89 2.19
N LEU A 184 0.20 37.19 1.66
CA LEU A 184 0.41 38.30 0.72
C LEU A 184 -0.44 38.11 -0.54
N VAL A 185 -0.48 36.90 -1.04
CA VAL A 185 -1.28 36.50 -2.20
C VAL A 185 -2.78 36.67 -1.93
N LEU A 186 -3.27 36.29 -0.75
CA LEU A 186 -4.68 36.50 -0.37
C LEU A 186 -5.01 37.97 -0.22
N ILE A 187 -4.10 38.78 0.33
CA ILE A 187 -4.25 40.24 0.45
C ILE A 187 -4.28 40.88 -0.95
N LEU A 188 -3.33 40.51 -1.81
CA LEU A 188 -3.28 41.02 -3.18
C LEU A 188 -4.53 40.62 -3.99
N TYR A 189 -5.04 39.41 -3.76
CA TYR A 189 -6.28 38.91 -4.35
C TYR A 189 -7.50 39.69 -3.84
N GLY A 190 -7.57 39.95 -2.54
CA GLY A 190 -8.62 40.77 -1.95
C GLY A 190 -8.61 42.22 -2.46
N LEU A 191 -7.41 42.83 -2.53
CA LEU A 191 -7.20 44.16 -3.12
C LEU A 191 -7.57 44.20 -4.61
N PHE A 192 -7.19 43.16 -5.35
CA PHE A 192 -7.53 43.03 -6.75
C PHE A 192 -9.06 42.94 -6.99
N TRP A 193 -9.78 42.13 -6.20
CA TRP A 193 -11.22 42.03 -6.25
C TRP A 193 -11.90 43.38 -5.88
N PHE A 194 -11.39 44.04 -4.87
CA PHE A 194 -11.86 45.36 -4.46
C PHE A 194 -11.69 46.37 -5.59
N LEU A 195 -10.50 46.45 -6.20
CA LEU A 195 -10.22 47.31 -7.33
C LEU A 195 -11.06 46.95 -8.59
N PHE A 196 -11.28 45.64 -8.80
CA PHE A 196 -12.11 45.14 -9.91
C PHE A 196 -13.58 45.53 -9.72
N VAL A 197 -14.14 45.43 -8.53
CA VAL A 197 -15.51 45.89 -8.24
C VAL A 197 -15.63 47.38 -8.42
N VAL A 198 -14.66 48.17 -7.93
CA VAL A 198 -14.61 49.62 -8.10
C VAL A 198 -14.48 50.00 -9.59
N ALA A 199 -13.59 49.33 -10.33
CA ALA A 199 -13.39 49.56 -11.76
C ALA A 199 -14.61 49.13 -12.59
N SER A 200 -15.26 48.00 -12.23
CA SER A 200 -16.48 47.55 -12.92
C SER A 200 -17.67 48.48 -12.65
N MET A 201 -17.80 49.05 -11.49
CA MET A 201 -18.78 50.12 -11.18
C MET A 201 -18.49 51.38 -12.02
N TRP A 202 -17.22 51.74 -12.26
CA TRP A 202 -16.82 52.87 -13.10
C TRP A 202 -16.98 52.57 -14.60
N CYS A 203 -16.72 51.34 -15.05
CA CYS A 203 -16.74 50.93 -16.46
C CYS A 203 -18.12 50.52 -17.00
N LEU A 204 -19.19 50.46 -16.19
CA LEU A 204 -20.56 50.25 -16.66
C LEU A 204 -21.02 51.31 -17.67
N CYS A 205 -20.24 52.43 -17.77
CA CYS A 205 -20.48 53.50 -18.73
C CYS A 205 -19.85 53.32 -20.13
N PHE A 206 -18.99 52.29 -20.38
CA PHE A 206 -18.28 52.14 -21.65
C PHE A 206 -18.25 50.70 -22.20
N LEU A 207 -18.78 50.51 -23.42
CA LEU A 207 -18.99 49.20 -24.09
C LEU A 207 -17.74 48.38 -24.42
N LYS A 208 -16.51 48.88 -24.22
CA LYS A 208 -15.25 48.15 -24.46
C LYS A 208 -14.77 47.32 -23.25
N ALA A 209 -15.45 47.38 -22.13
CA ALA A 209 -15.07 46.72 -20.89
C ALA A 209 -15.26 45.20 -20.90
N LYS A 210 -16.11 44.61 -21.77
CA LYS A 210 -16.42 43.17 -21.74
C LYS A 210 -15.20 42.27 -22.03
N PHE A 211 -14.31 42.67 -22.93
CA PHE A 211 -13.16 41.89 -23.32
C PHE A 211 -12.07 41.86 -22.19
N ILE A 212 -11.85 43.02 -21.59
CA ILE A 212 -10.91 43.16 -20.47
C ILE A 212 -11.43 42.36 -19.25
N SER A 213 -12.74 42.38 -18.98
CA SER A 213 -13.36 41.62 -17.92
C SER A 213 -13.19 40.10 -18.09
N VAL A 214 -13.30 39.58 -19.33
CA VAL A 214 -13.08 38.16 -19.63
C VAL A 214 -11.62 37.76 -19.40
N LEU A 215 -10.65 38.56 -19.87
CA LEU A 215 -9.22 38.27 -19.66
C LEU A 215 -8.85 38.28 -18.18
N VAL A 216 -9.42 39.21 -17.42
CA VAL A 216 -9.22 39.31 -15.98
C VAL A 216 -9.81 38.08 -15.25
N VAL A 217 -11.02 37.65 -15.60
CA VAL A 217 -11.65 36.45 -15.05
C VAL A 217 -10.84 35.21 -15.37
N VAL A 218 -10.36 35.08 -16.62
CA VAL A 218 -9.47 33.97 -17.02
C VAL A 218 -8.16 33.99 -16.23
N GLY A 219 -7.52 35.16 -16.08
CA GLY A 219 -6.30 35.31 -15.27
C GLY A 219 -6.52 34.94 -13.82
N ILE A 220 -7.67 35.32 -13.24
CA ILE A 220 -8.04 34.95 -11.86
C ILE A 220 -8.28 33.45 -11.74
N VAL A 221 -8.96 32.82 -12.68
CA VAL A 221 -9.21 31.38 -12.67
C VAL A 221 -7.90 30.60 -12.77
N LEU A 222 -7.00 30.98 -13.68
CA LEU A 222 -5.67 30.38 -13.83
C LEU A 222 -4.82 30.55 -12.59
N TYR A 223 -4.84 31.73 -11.98
CA TYR A 223 -4.12 32.01 -10.74
C TYR A 223 -4.70 31.25 -9.54
N ALA A 224 -6.04 31.22 -9.40
CA ALA A 224 -6.71 30.47 -8.35
C ALA A 224 -6.50 28.96 -8.48
N THR A 225 -6.38 28.42 -9.68
CA THR A 225 -6.04 27.00 -9.89
C THR A 225 -4.59 26.71 -9.49
N ASN A 226 -3.65 27.59 -9.79
CA ASN A 226 -2.25 27.40 -9.41
C ASN A 226 -2.02 27.56 -7.89
N SER A 227 -2.62 28.54 -7.24
CA SER A 227 -2.53 28.72 -5.78
C SER A 227 -3.29 27.64 -5.01
N ARG A 228 -4.36 27.06 -5.57
CA ARG A 228 -5.07 25.93 -4.96
C ARG A 228 -4.20 24.69 -4.83
N THR A 229 -3.37 24.36 -5.81
CA THR A 229 -2.50 23.19 -5.75
C THR A 229 -1.48 23.30 -4.63
N THR A 230 -0.83 24.45 -4.48
CA THR A 230 0.12 24.73 -3.38
C THR A 230 -0.57 24.67 -2.02
N PHE A 231 -1.73 25.32 -1.86
CA PHE A 231 -2.52 25.31 -0.64
C PHE A 231 -2.99 23.90 -0.23
N ILE A 232 -3.39 23.07 -1.20
CA ILE A 232 -3.83 21.69 -0.97
C ILE A 232 -2.67 20.84 -0.48
N VAL A 233 -1.52 20.93 -1.13
CA VAL A 233 -0.36 20.09 -0.82
C VAL A 233 0.24 20.44 0.54
N VAL A 234 0.35 21.75 0.86
CA VAL A 234 0.86 22.21 2.17
C VAL A 234 0.06 21.62 3.32
N ARG A 235 -1.26 21.54 3.18
CA ARG A 235 -2.14 21.01 4.23
C ARG A 235 -2.20 19.49 4.28
N SER A 236 -1.65 18.81 3.27
CA SER A 236 -1.63 17.35 3.20
C SER A 236 -0.50 16.71 4.01
N CYS A 237 0.53 17.48 4.38
CA CYS A 237 1.72 16.99 5.09
C CYS A 237 1.46 16.81 6.60
N VAL A 238 0.58 15.88 6.96
CA VAL A 238 0.06 15.74 8.33
C VAL A 238 0.42 14.39 8.90
N LEU A 239 1.04 14.38 10.09
CA LEU A 239 1.28 13.18 10.88
C LEU A 239 0.27 13.10 12.02
N TYR A 240 -0.37 11.97 12.14
CA TYR A 240 -1.36 11.67 13.15
C TYR A 240 -0.86 10.68 14.19
N ASN A 241 -1.35 10.84 15.41
CA ASN A 241 -1.43 9.80 16.42
C ASN A 241 -2.90 9.68 16.81
N ASP A 242 -3.53 8.58 16.45
CA ASP A 242 -4.98 8.36 16.55
C ASP A 242 -5.78 9.48 15.87
N ARG A 243 -6.49 10.30 16.62
CA ARG A 243 -7.30 11.42 16.10
C ARG A 243 -6.58 12.76 16.18
N HIS A 244 -5.36 12.80 16.69
CA HIS A 244 -4.62 14.02 16.95
C HIS A 244 -3.51 14.24 15.93
N ILE A 245 -3.44 15.45 15.38
CA ILE A 245 -2.30 15.87 14.57
C ILE A 245 -1.12 16.11 15.50
N VAL A 246 -0.01 15.37 15.29
CA VAL A 246 1.22 15.52 16.08
C VAL A 246 2.28 16.34 15.38
N ALA A 247 2.26 16.35 14.05
CA ALA A 247 3.14 17.22 13.25
C ALA A 247 2.42 17.70 11.98
N GLN A 248 2.67 18.95 11.60
CA GLN A 248 2.23 19.56 10.34
C GLN A 248 3.12 20.78 10.02
N PRO A 249 4.01 20.69 9.01
CA PRO A 249 4.35 19.48 8.23
C PRO A 249 5.13 18.47 9.09
N TYR A 250 5.06 17.19 8.69
CA TYR A 250 5.89 16.16 9.32
C TYR A 250 7.27 16.09 8.68
N ASP A 251 8.23 15.56 9.45
CA ASP A 251 9.59 15.32 9.01
C ASP A 251 9.65 14.04 8.16
N ILE A 252 9.80 14.21 6.84
CA ILE A 252 9.83 13.11 5.89
C ILE A 252 11.11 12.29 6.00
N GLU A 253 12.26 12.93 6.22
CA GLU A 253 13.55 12.25 6.27
C GLU A 253 13.62 11.26 7.45
N ASN A 254 12.99 11.60 8.57
CA ASN A 254 12.98 10.75 9.77
C ASN A 254 11.71 9.92 9.95
N ILE A 255 10.82 9.87 8.96
CA ILE A 255 9.51 9.21 9.12
C ILE A 255 9.63 7.69 9.28
N THR A 256 10.58 7.03 8.61
CA THR A 256 10.83 5.58 8.74
C THR A 256 11.31 5.25 10.15
N LEU A 257 12.20 6.07 10.71
CA LEU A 257 12.64 5.92 12.11
C LEU A 257 11.46 6.03 13.08
N ARG A 258 10.57 7.00 12.85
CA ARG A 258 9.36 7.19 13.68
C ARG A 258 8.40 6.02 13.59
N PHE A 259 8.18 5.49 12.40
CA PHE A 259 7.32 4.32 12.21
C PHE A 259 7.90 3.08 12.87
N THR A 260 9.21 2.90 12.76
CA THR A 260 9.92 1.80 13.42
C THR A 260 9.81 1.91 14.95
N ASP A 261 10.08 3.10 15.51
CA ASP A 261 9.98 3.34 16.97
C ASP A 261 8.57 3.01 17.51
N GLU A 262 7.53 3.44 16.81
CA GLU A 262 6.14 3.14 17.16
C GLU A 262 5.79 1.64 17.02
N ALA A 263 6.39 0.94 16.05
CA ALA A 263 6.20 -0.49 15.87
C ALA A 263 6.85 -1.27 17.01
N LEU A 264 8.11 -0.95 17.36
CA LEU A 264 8.82 -1.57 18.48
C LEU A 264 8.11 -1.32 19.81
N GLY A 265 7.64 -0.08 20.03
CA GLY A 265 6.85 0.28 21.21
C GLY A 265 5.58 -0.54 21.34
N PHE A 266 4.86 -0.71 20.24
CA PHE A 266 3.64 -1.53 20.22
C PHE A 266 3.94 -3.00 20.52
N ILE A 267 4.91 -3.61 19.84
CA ILE A 267 5.26 -5.04 20.05
C ILE A 267 5.64 -5.29 21.51
N LYS A 268 6.37 -4.36 22.15
CA LYS A 268 6.80 -4.48 23.56
C LYS A 268 5.66 -4.38 24.56
N THR A 269 4.57 -3.71 24.21
CA THR A 269 3.48 -3.38 25.16
C THR A 269 2.13 -3.98 24.80
N ALA A 270 1.96 -4.54 23.60
CA ALA A 270 0.69 -5.09 23.16
C ALA A 270 0.30 -6.34 23.93
N THR A 271 -0.98 -6.45 24.27
CA THR A 271 -1.58 -7.71 24.75
C THR A 271 -1.74 -8.68 23.59
N GLN A 272 -1.34 -9.93 23.81
CA GLN A 272 -1.50 -10.99 22.81
C GLN A 272 -2.92 -11.59 22.84
N PRO A 273 -3.47 -12.00 21.68
CA PRO A 273 -2.89 -11.86 20.35
C PRO A 273 -2.97 -10.43 19.83
N PHE A 274 -1.99 -10.00 19.05
CA PHE A 274 -2.00 -8.67 18.41
C PHE A 274 -1.91 -8.75 16.89
N PHE A 275 -2.40 -7.67 16.25
CA PHE A 275 -2.25 -7.41 14.81
C PHE A 275 -1.55 -6.08 14.59
N LEU A 276 -0.36 -6.12 14.04
CA LEU A 276 0.41 -4.95 13.63
C LEU A 276 0.47 -4.87 12.10
N MET A 277 0.01 -3.76 11.53
CA MET A 277 0.21 -3.45 10.13
C MET A 277 1.12 -2.24 10.02
N VAL A 278 2.28 -2.42 9.37
CA VAL A 278 3.24 -1.34 9.09
C VAL A 278 3.27 -1.11 7.59
N ASN A 279 2.94 0.10 7.17
CA ASN A 279 2.96 0.50 5.77
C ASN A 279 3.96 1.62 5.54
N HIS A 280 5.16 1.26 5.08
CA HIS A 280 6.26 2.19 4.85
C HIS A 280 6.04 3.07 3.62
N LEU A 281 6.44 4.36 3.73
CA LEU A 281 6.48 5.30 2.61
C LEU A 281 7.78 5.20 1.81
N VAL A 282 8.81 4.66 2.42
CA VAL A 282 10.14 4.53 1.82
C VAL A 282 10.06 3.75 0.51
N LEU A 283 10.96 4.02 -0.43
CA LEU A 283 11.00 3.53 -1.81
C LEU A 283 9.91 4.11 -2.74
N SER A 284 9.08 5.04 -2.27
CA SER A 284 8.17 5.81 -3.13
C SER A 284 8.74 7.19 -3.46
N LYS A 285 8.38 7.73 -4.62
CA LYS A 285 8.81 9.08 -5.04
C LYS A 285 8.12 10.18 -4.25
N PRO A 286 8.82 11.30 -3.93
CA PRO A 286 10.26 11.48 -4.05
C PRO A 286 11.03 10.61 -3.05
N LEU A 287 12.14 10.01 -3.50
CA LEU A 287 12.98 9.15 -2.66
C LEU A 287 13.61 9.96 -1.51
N PHE A 288 13.69 9.33 -0.36
CA PHE A 288 14.31 9.93 0.83
C PHE A 288 14.95 8.84 1.69
N ALA A 289 15.95 9.22 2.44
CA ALA A 289 16.50 8.44 3.54
C ALA A 289 16.80 9.39 4.70
N SER A 290 16.75 8.89 5.93
CA SER A 290 17.15 9.72 7.07
C SER A 290 18.64 10.08 6.98
N PRO A 291 19.06 11.19 7.60
CA PRO A 291 20.47 11.59 7.58
C PRO A 291 21.42 10.49 8.06
N PHE A 292 20.92 9.59 8.93
CA PHE A 292 21.68 8.47 9.46
C PHE A 292 21.96 7.38 8.40
N PHE A 293 21.10 7.23 7.41
CA PHE A 293 21.22 6.22 6.36
C PHE A 293 21.72 6.78 5.02
N LYS A 294 21.87 8.11 4.87
CA LYS A 294 22.43 8.71 3.65
C LYS A 294 23.87 8.24 3.41
N ASN A 295 24.16 7.82 2.18
CA ASN A 295 25.45 7.28 1.73
C ASN A 295 25.87 5.95 2.39
N THR A 296 24.99 5.25 3.10
CA THR A 296 25.33 3.96 3.73
C THR A 296 25.37 2.80 2.73
N SER A 297 24.70 2.92 1.59
CA SER A 297 24.80 1.94 0.50
C SER A 297 26.19 1.87 -0.16
N GLY A 298 27.03 2.88 0.05
CA GLY A 298 28.34 3.02 -0.60
C GLY A 298 28.27 3.35 -2.09
N LYS A 299 27.07 3.68 -2.62
CA LYS A 299 26.83 3.95 -4.05
C LYS A 299 26.38 5.38 -4.36
N SER A 300 26.20 6.23 -3.35
CA SER A 300 25.60 7.57 -3.49
C SER A 300 24.22 7.52 -4.20
N ASP A 301 23.46 6.48 -3.93
CA ASP A 301 22.18 6.18 -4.56
C ASP A 301 21.06 6.25 -3.51
N MET A 302 20.15 7.19 -3.68
CA MET A 302 19.08 7.42 -2.73
C MET A 302 18.10 6.24 -2.63
N PHE A 303 17.91 5.47 -3.70
CA PHE A 303 17.07 4.28 -3.65
C PHE A 303 17.71 3.21 -2.75
N LEU A 304 19.01 2.95 -2.94
CA LEU A 304 19.73 1.98 -2.11
C LEU A 304 19.85 2.42 -0.66
N ASP A 305 20.08 3.71 -0.40
CA ASP A 305 20.11 4.24 0.96
C ASP A 305 18.74 4.09 1.64
N SER A 306 17.66 4.37 0.91
CA SER A 306 16.28 4.16 1.37
C SER A 306 15.98 2.68 1.62
N LEU A 307 16.53 1.78 0.80
CA LEU A 307 16.38 0.34 0.97
C LEU A 307 17.13 -0.17 2.20
N VAL A 308 18.34 0.33 2.46
CA VAL A 308 19.10 -0.01 3.67
C VAL A 308 18.34 0.44 4.92
N GLU A 309 17.70 1.61 4.89
CA GLU A 309 16.85 2.09 5.97
C GLU A 309 15.61 1.21 6.19
N LEU A 310 14.95 0.78 5.10
CA LEU A 310 13.85 -0.16 5.15
C LEU A 310 14.29 -1.51 5.74
N ASP A 311 15.40 -2.05 5.26
CA ASP A 311 15.97 -3.31 5.73
C ASP A 311 16.28 -3.28 7.22
N TRP A 312 16.86 -2.17 7.69
CA TRP A 312 17.10 -1.92 9.11
C TRP A 312 15.78 -1.89 9.92
N SER A 313 14.75 -1.23 9.41
CA SER A 313 13.45 -1.18 10.07
C SER A 313 12.83 -2.57 10.24
N ILE A 314 12.84 -3.36 9.16
CA ILE A 314 12.35 -4.75 9.17
C ILE A 314 13.19 -5.60 10.14
N GLY A 315 14.51 -5.47 10.08
CA GLY A 315 15.43 -6.16 10.99
C GLY A 315 15.14 -5.84 12.46
N SER A 316 14.88 -4.57 12.78
CA SER A 316 14.54 -4.12 14.14
C SER A 316 13.24 -4.74 14.65
N ILE A 317 12.22 -4.86 13.78
CA ILE A 317 10.95 -5.52 14.10
C ILE A 317 11.18 -7.01 14.37
N LEU A 318 11.90 -7.70 13.47
CA LEU A 318 12.20 -9.14 13.61
C LEU A 318 13.00 -9.44 14.87
N GLN A 319 14.05 -8.67 15.14
CA GLN A 319 14.87 -8.80 16.35
C GLN A 319 14.05 -8.56 17.62
N THR A 320 13.13 -7.60 17.62
CA THR A 320 12.26 -7.34 18.78
C THR A 320 11.34 -8.53 19.05
N LEU A 321 10.78 -9.15 18.01
CA LEU A 321 9.98 -10.37 18.17
C LEU A 321 10.84 -11.53 18.71
N GLU A 322 12.08 -11.68 18.24
CA GLU A 322 13.03 -12.71 18.70
C GLU A 322 13.40 -12.50 20.18
N HIS A 323 13.78 -11.28 20.57
CA HIS A 323 14.11 -10.94 21.97
C HIS A 323 12.96 -11.16 22.96
N LEU A 324 11.73 -11.05 22.49
CA LEU A 324 10.53 -11.29 23.30
C LEU A 324 10.02 -12.74 23.20
N ASN A 325 10.74 -13.63 22.49
CA ASN A 325 10.36 -15.03 22.24
C ASN A 325 8.97 -15.15 21.58
N LEU A 326 8.62 -14.22 20.69
CA LEU A 326 7.34 -14.19 19.98
C LEU A 326 7.42 -14.71 18.53
N THR A 327 8.61 -15.02 18.02
CA THR A 327 8.83 -15.38 16.60
C THR A 327 8.01 -16.58 16.17
N ASP A 328 7.98 -17.64 16.96
CA ASP A 328 7.27 -18.88 16.61
C ASP A 328 5.74 -18.71 16.64
N ASP A 329 5.25 -17.85 17.50
CA ASP A 329 3.82 -17.54 17.65
C ASP A 329 3.38 -16.32 16.84
N THR A 330 4.17 -15.88 15.83
CA THR A 330 3.87 -14.71 15.00
C THR A 330 3.87 -15.06 13.51
N ILE A 331 2.77 -14.75 12.83
CA ILE A 331 2.67 -14.76 11.37
C ILE A 331 3.26 -13.45 10.87
N ILE A 332 4.33 -13.52 10.08
CA ILE A 332 4.98 -12.35 9.47
C ILE A 332 4.72 -12.39 7.96
N ILE A 333 4.17 -11.32 7.42
CA ILE A 333 3.92 -11.15 5.99
C ILE A 333 4.63 -9.89 5.52
N PHE A 334 5.43 -10.02 4.46
CA PHE A 334 6.06 -8.89 3.79
C PHE A 334 5.60 -8.83 2.33
N THR A 335 5.21 -7.63 1.87
CA THR A 335 4.81 -7.41 0.47
C THR A 335 5.01 -5.96 0.06
N ALA A 336 4.88 -5.69 -1.24
CA ALA A 336 4.76 -4.34 -1.77
C ALA A 336 3.36 -4.09 -2.35
N LEU A 337 2.94 -2.83 -2.40
CA LEU A 337 1.61 -2.43 -2.83
C LEU A 337 1.53 -2.09 -4.32
N SER A 338 2.67 -1.80 -4.94
CA SER A 338 2.83 -1.65 -6.39
C SER A 338 4.25 -2.04 -6.78
N GLY A 339 4.44 -2.34 -8.06
CA GLY A 339 5.75 -2.62 -8.63
C GLY A 339 6.67 -1.39 -8.62
N GLY A 340 7.85 -1.55 -9.17
CA GLY A 340 8.90 -0.53 -9.20
C GLY A 340 8.43 0.76 -9.87
N ALA A 341 8.78 1.89 -9.30
CA ALA A 341 8.60 3.18 -9.95
C ALA A 341 9.46 3.23 -11.21
N ASN A 342 8.93 3.81 -12.30
CA ASN A 342 9.76 4.13 -13.47
C ASN A 342 10.75 5.22 -13.06
N PHE A 343 11.99 4.81 -12.71
CA PHE A 343 13.06 5.75 -12.39
C PHE A 343 13.55 6.54 -13.62
N ASN A 344 13.11 6.13 -14.84
CA ASN A 344 13.44 6.79 -16.10
C ASN A 344 12.53 7.99 -16.45
N ASP A 345 11.62 8.40 -15.56
CA ASP A 345 10.94 9.68 -15.76
C ASP A 345 12.00 10.78 -15.69
N SER A 346 12.15 11.52 -16.80
CA SER A 346 13.12 12.57 -17.07
C SER A 346 13.25 13.68 -15.98
N TRP A 347 12.43 13.66 -14.98
CA TRP A 347 12.46 14.58 -13.83
C TRP A 347 13.54 14.27 -12.79
N LEU A 348 14.07 13.01 -12.74
CA LEU A 348 15.18 12.64 -11.86
C LEU A 348 16.54 12.66 -12.58
N CYS A 349 16.53 12.65 -13.91
CA CYS A 349 17.71 12.87 -14.74
C CYS A 349 17.74 14.33 -15.24
N ASP A 350 17.22 15.29 -14.47
CA ASP A 350 17.30 16.71 -14.81
C ASP A 350 18.75 17.17 -14.69
N SER A 351 19.38 17.33 -15.85
CA SER A 351 20.73 17.88 -15.99
C SER A 351 20.89 19.28 -15.39
N SER A 352 19.78 19.97 -15.07
CA SER A 352 19.77 21.27 -14.40
C SER A 352 20.20 21.19 -12.93
N LEU A 353 20.18 19.99 -12.32
CA LEU A 353 20.66 19.73 -10.95
C LEU A 353 22.15 19.35 -10.89
N GLY A 354 22.87 19.37 -12.00
CA GLY A 354 24.30 19.08 -12.05
C GLY A 354 24.66 17.60 -11.83
N ILE A 355 23.70 16.70 -11.90
CA ILE A 355 23.91 15.25 -11.82
C ILE A 355 24.22 14.78 -13.24
N GLN A 356 25.52 14.58 -13.53
CA GLN A 356 25.96 13.99 -14.78
C GLN A 356 25.43 12.55 -14.90
N GLU A 357 25.03 12.15 -16.11
CA GLU A 357 24.48 10.83 -16.49
C GLU A 357 25.30 9.61 -16.00
N ASN A 358 26.54 9.82 -15.54
CA ASN A 358 27.48 8.78 -15.12
C ASN A 358 27.70 8.66 -13.62
N GLN A 359 26.99 9.44 -12.78
CA GLN A 359 27.13 9.38 -11.32
C GLN A 359 25.77 9.21 -10.64
N GLY A 360 25.41 7.96 -10.44
CA GLY A 360 24.44 7.53 -9.44
C GLY A 360 22.97 7.65 -9.83
N GLY A 361 22.29 6.54 -9.97
CA GLY A 361 20.84 6.48 -9.79
C GLY A 361 19.97 6.33 -11.04
N CYS A 362 20.50 6.42 -12.24
CA CYS A 362 19.82 5.91 -13.43
C CYS A 362 20.14 4.42 -13.59
N TYR A 363 19.48 3.55 -12.83
CA TYR A 363 19.57 2.13 -13.12
C TYR A 363 18.99 1.87 -14.50
N ASN A 364 19.87 1.64 -15.48
CA ASN A 364 19.55 0.92 -16.71
C ASN A 364 19.23 -0.54 -16.33
N LEU A 365 18.13 -0.76 -15.66
CA LEU A 365 17.48 -2.05 -15.70
C LEU A 365 16.97 -2.19 -17.15
N SER A 366 17.76 -2.91 -17.93
CA SER A 366 17.63 -3.10 -19.36
C SER A 366 16.39 -3.94 -19.73
N SER A 367 15.22 -3.48 -19.37
CA SER A 367 14.00 -3.86 -20.07
C SER A 367 13.69 -2.75 -21.07
N LYS A 368 14.12 -2.96 -22.33
CA LYS A 368 13.80 -2.11 -23.48
C LYS A 368 12.31 -2.13 -23.86
N GLY A 369 11.40 -2.35 -22.91
CA GLY A 369 9.98 -2.19 -23.13
C GLY A 369 9.60 -0.72 -23.16
N ASN A 370 8.64 -0.33 -23.97
CA ASN A 370 8.07 1.02 -24.08
C ASN A 370 7.60 1.53 -22.70
N LEU A 371 8.50 2.07 -21.92
CA LEU A 371 8.36 2.45 -20.51
C LEU A 371 7.63 3.77 -20.26
N SER A 372 7.15 4.44 -21.33
CA SER A 372 6.35 5.65 -21.24
C SER A 372 4.88 5.42 -20.81
N ASN A 373 4.44 4.17 -20.75
CA ASN A 373 3.02 3.87 -20.55
C ASN A 373 2.80 3.24 -19.17
N LEU A 374 2.09 3.95 -18.28
CA LEU A 374 1.51 3.37 -17.08
C LEU A 374 0.50 2.30 -17.48
N GLY A 375 0.46 1.17 -16.76
CA GLY A 375 -0.48 0.10 -17.08
C GLY A 375 -0.35 -1.09 -16.14
N ASN A 376 -1.00 -2.19 -16.47
CA ASN A 376 -0.91 -3.43 -15.71
C ASN A 376 0.24 -4.32 -16.22
N TRP A 377 1.39 -3.70 -16.57
CA TRP A 377 2.60 -4.41 -16.98
C TRP A 377 3.24 -5.14 -15.81
N GLU A 378 3.94 -6.26 -16.06
CA GLU A 378 4.61 -7.05 -15.01
C GLU A 378 5.44 -6.17 -14.07
N LYS A 379 6.27 -5.28 -14.61
CA LYS A 379 7.10 -4.38 -13.81
C LYS A 379 6.32 -3.54 -12.79
N GLN A 380 5.03 -3.23 -13.07
CA GLN A 380 4.23 -2.32 -12.25
C GLN A 380 3.32 -3.04 -11.26
N ILE A 381 3.01 -4.32 -11.49
CA ILE A 381 2.07 -5.06 -10.66
C ILE A 381 2.64 -6.34 -10.06
N HIS A 382 3.78 -6.84 -10.56
CA HIS A 382 4.45 -8.00 -9.97
C HIS A 382 5.27 -7.55 -8.75
N VAL A 383 4.95 -8.09 -7.58
CA VAL A 383 5.49 -7.64 -6.29
C VAL A 383 6.00 -8.83 -5.46
N PRO A 384 6.96 -8.62 -4.54
CA PRO A 384 7.32 -9.64 -3.57
C PRO A 384 6.16 -9.93 -2.61
N LEU A 385 5.96 -11.21 -2.28
CA LEU A 385 5.07 -11.67 -1.21
C LEU A 385 5.76 -12.80 -0.46
N LEU A 386 6.10 -12.54 0.81
CA LEU A 386 6.76 -13.48 1.72
C LEU A 386 5.83 -13.75 2.90
N ILE A 387 5.72 -15.03 3.29
CA ILE A 387 4.92 -15.45 4.45
C ILE A 387 5.79 -16.34 5.34
N LYS A 388 6.00 -15.93 6.59
CA LYS A 388 6.77 -16.67 7.58
C LYS A 388 5.89 -16.97 8.81
N TRP A 389 5.85 -18.22 9.21
CA TRP A 389 5.31 -18.67 10.49
C TRP A 389 6.01 -19.96 10.92
N PRO A 390 7.12 -19.89 11.69
CA PRO A 390 8.00 -21.04 11.96
C PRO A 390 7.27 -22.24 12.55
N LYS A 391 6.26 -22.00 13.40
CA LYS A 391 5.47 -23.06 14.04
C LYS A 391 4.67 -23.95 13.09
N MET A 392 4.26 -23.42 11.93
CA MET A 392 3.29 -24.09 11.05
C MET A 392 3.73 -24.17 9.59
N ILE A 393 4.73 -23.42 9.19
CA ILE A 393 5.17 -23.29 7.80
C ILE A 393 6.64 -23.67 7.70
N HIS A 394 6.95 -24.65 6.84
CA HIS A 394 8.33 -25.03 6.57
C HIS A 394 9.05 -23.99 5.75
N ASN A 395 10.28 -23.68 6.15
CA ASN A 395 11.13 -22.64 5.54
C ASN A 395 11.55 -22.99 4.10
N GLY A 396 11.72 -21.94 3.27
CA GLY A 396 12.37 -22.05 1.97
C GLY A 396 11.51 -22.66 0.86
N THR A 397 10.19 -22.75 1.04
CA THR A 397 9.26 -23.21 0.00
C THR A 397 8.91 -22.05 -0.95
N THR A 398 8.91 -22.33 -2.26
CA THR A 398 8.45 -21.37 -3.27
C THR A 398 7.10 -21.81 -3.85
N ILE A 399 6.14 -20.90 -3.86
CA ILE A 399 4.84 -21.06 -4.52
C ILE A 399 4.94 -20.42 -5.90
N ASN A 400 4.86 -21.25 -6.96
CA ASN A 400 4.95 -20.80 -8.35
C ASN A 400 3.60 -20.48 -9.00
N GLN A 401 2.51 -20.68 -8.26
CA GLN A 401 1.16 -20.36 -8.73
C GLN A 401 0.90 -18.86 -8.65
N THR A 402 0.03 -18.40 -9.56
CA THR A 402 -0.40 -17.00 -9.56
C THR A 402 -1.28 -16.71 -8.36
N VAL A 403 -0.87 -15.72 -7.57
CA VAL A 403 -1.56 -15.21 -6.38
C VAL A 403 -1.70 -13.70 -6.47
N THR A 404 -2.59 -13.14 -5.67
CA THR A 404 -2.85 -11.69 -5.66
C THR A 404 -2.94 -11.15 -4.23
N LEU A 405 -2.78 -9.85 -4.05
CA LEU A 405 -2.87 -9.25 -2.72
C LEU A 405 -4.25 -9.38 -2.05
N VAL A 406 -5.32 -9.66 -2.81
CA VAL A 406 -6.64 -9.98 -2.23
C VAL A 406 -6.63 -11.30 -1.45
N ASP A 407 -5.67 -12.20 -1.71
CA ASP A 407 -5.56 -13.52 -1.09
C ASP A 407 -4.91 -13.47 0.31
N VAL A 408 -4.24 -12.37 0.63
CA VAL A 408 -3.55 -12.19 1.92
C VAL A 408 -4.54 -12.20 3.08
N MET A 409 -5.62 -11.45 2.97
CA MET A 409 -6.63 -11.39 4.04
C MET A 409 -7.27 -12.76 4.33
N PRO A 410 -7.86 -13.52 3.37
CA PRO A 410 -8.42 -14.83 3.64
C PRO A 410 -7.37 -15.83 4.15
N THR A 411 -6.10 -15.68 3.76
CA THR A 411 -5.00 -16.49 4.30
C THR A 411 -4.80 -16.22 5.78
N ILE A 412 -4.69 -14.96 6.20
CA ILE A 412 -4.57 -14.58 7.61
C ILE A 412 -5.80 -15.07 8.40
N LEU A 413 -7.01 -14.88 7.87
CA LEU A 413 -8.24 -15.34 8.53
C LEU A 413 -8.24 -16.87 8.72
N HIS A 414 -7.78 -17.62 7.72
CA HIS A 414 -7.64 -19.08 7.83
C HIS A 414 -6.60 -19.45 8.89
N LEU A 415 -5.39 -18.88 8.84
CA LEU A 415 -4.30 -19.16 9.78
C LEU A 415 -4.65 -18.78 11.24
N THR A 416 -5.50 -17.77 11.43
CA THR A 416 -5.99 -17.33 12.75
C THR A 416 -7.29 -18.02 13.18
N ASN A 417 -7.77 -18.99 12.41
CA ASN A 417 -9.05 -19.67 12.61
C ASN A 417 -10.22 -18.66 12.78
N THR A 418 -10.24 -17.64 11.94
CA THR A 418 -11.26 -16.60 11.93
C THR A 418 -12.27 -16.86 10.82
N SER A 419 -13.51 -17.12 11.19
CA SER A 419 -14.58 -17.39 10.22
C SER A 419 -15.04 -16.15 9.50
N TYR A 420 -15.37 -16.30 8.22
CA TYR A 420 -16.03 -15.29 7.38
C TYR A 420 -17.05 -15.98 6.47
N THR A 421 -18.01 -15.22 5.95
CA THR A 421 -19.04 -15.76 5.06
C THR A 421 -18.45 -16.04 3.68
N ASN A 422 -18.61 -17.27 3.20
CA ASN A 422 -18.17 -17.66 1.85
C ASN A 422 -18.82 -16.76 0.79
N GLY A 423 -18.02 -16.37 -0.23
CA GLY A 423 -18.48 -15.52 -1.32
C GLY A 423 -18.47 -14.02 -1.04
N THR A 424 -18.15 -13.58 0.20
CA THR A 424 -18.00 -12.14 0.51
C THR A 424 -16.66 -11.59 0.04
N LEU A 425 -15.61 -12.43 0.03
CA LEU A 425 -14.27 -12.06 -0.42
C LEU A 425 -14.06 -12.47 -1.88
N ASN A 426 -13.15 -11.79 -2.57
CA ASN A 426 -12.66 -12.18 -3.89
C ASN A 426 -11.40 -13.02 -3.79
N GLY A 427 -10.60 -12.77 -2.77
CA GLY A 427 -9.41 -13.55 -2.47
C GLY A 427 -9.73 -14.95 -1.96
N LYS A 428 -8.76 -15.83 -2.08
CA LYS A 428 -8.76 -17.20 -1.59
C LYS A 428 -7.57 -17.44 -0.67
N SER A 429 -7.73 -18.35 0.30
CA SER A 429 -6.63 -18.67 1.22
C SER A 429 -5.51 -19.44 0.51
N LEU A 430 -4.27 -19.01 0.72
CA LEU A 430 -3.05 -19.66 0.22
C LEU A 430 -2.72 -20.97 0.95
N VAL A 431 -3.40 -21.29 2.05
CA VAL A 431 -3.08 -22.46 2.90
C VAL A 431 -3.15 -23.77 2.09
N GLY A 432 -4.06 -23.88 1.12
CA GLY A 432 -4.13 -25.05 0.23
C GLY A 432 -2.88 -25.22 -0.63
N LEU A 433 -2.31 -24.11 -1.14
CA LEU A 433 -1.04 -24.14 -1.88
C LEU A 433 0.14 -24.44 -0.95
N ILE A 434 0.16 -23.83 0.25
CA ILE A 434 1.20 -24.02 1.25
C ILE A 434 1.31 -25.49 1.67
N ASN A 435 0.18 -26.17 1.85
CA ASN A 435 0.10 -27.55 2.27
C ASN A 435 0.14 -28.56 1.11
N GLY A 436 0.25 -28.10 -0.13
CA GLY A 436 0.24 -28.97 -1.32
C GLY A 436 -1.09 -29.66 -1.60
N THR A 437 -2.20 -29.22 -0.98
CA THR A 437 -3.55 -29.78 -1.18
C THR A 437 -4.29 -29.11 -2.35
N MET A 438 -3.73 -28.06 -2.91
CA MET A 438 -4.27 -27.31 -4.05
C MET A 438 -3.18 -27.05 -5.07
N GLU A 439 -3.46 -27.26 -6.34
CA GLU A 439 -2.50 -27.03 -7.43
C GLU A 439 -2.65 -25.65 -8.07
N VAL A 440 -3.86 -25.09 -8.12
CA VAL A 440 -4.16 -23.80 -8.75
C VAL A 440 -5.11 -23.02 -7.87
N LEU A 441 -4.76 -21.78 -7.55
CA LEU A 441 -5.61 -20.87 -6.75
C LEU A 441 -6.58 -20.10 -7.64
N HIS A 442 -6.06 -19.47 -8.69
CA HIS A 442 -6.81 -18.67 -9.65
C HIS A 442 -6.52 -19.14 -11.08
N SER A 443 -7.55 -19.56 -11.80
CA SER A 443 -7.43 -19.84 -13.24
C SER A 443 -7.24 -18.56 -14.06
N TYR A 444 -7.85 -17.45 -13.62
CA TYR A 444 -7.78 -16.15 -14.25
C TYR A 444 -7.60 -15.07 -13.21
N VAL A 445 -6.70 -14.11 -13.45
CA VAL A 445 -6.52 -12.88 -12.66
C VAL A 445 -6.87 -11.69 -13.53
N PHE A 446 -7.80 -10.86 -13.03
CA PHE A 446 -8.32 -9.70 -13.76
C PHE A 446 -7.68 -8.41 -13.24
N HIS A 447 -7.02 -7.69 -14.14
CA HIS A 447 -6.36 -6.43 -13.86
C HIS A 447 -7.17 -5.26 -14.40
N TYR A 448 -7.21 -4.16 -13.64
CA TYR A 448 -8.04 -3.01 -13.94
C TYR A 448 -7.21 -1.73 -14.01
N LEU A 449 -7.51 -0.87 -14.99
CA LEU A 449 -7.04 0.52 -15.05
C LEU A 449 -8.03 1.46 -14.37
N ASP A 450 -9.32 1.18 -14.54
CA ASP A 450 -10.43 1.95 -13.99
C ASP A 450 -11.60 1.03 -13.56
N VAL A 451 -12.67 1.64 -13.07
CA VAL A 451 -13.86 0.91 -12.59
C VAL A 451 -14.73 0.31 -13.72
N THR A 452 -14.34 0.41 -14.99
CA THR A 452 -15.23 0.03 -16.11
C THR A 452 -15.13 -1.45 -16.48
N ARG A 453 -13.96 -1.90 -16.93
CA ARG A 453 -13.72 -3.27 -17.42
C ARG A 453 -12.29 -3.71 -17.07
N PRO A 454 -12.02 -5.02 -16.94
CA PRO A 454 -10.65 -5.51 -16.86
C PRO A 454 -9.87 -5.08 -18.12
N SER A 455 -8.76 -4.42 -17.91
CA SER A 455 -7.86 -3.96 -18.97
C SER A 455 -6.89 -5.04 -19.42
N ALA A 456 -6.54 -5.95 -18.50
CA ALA A 456 -5.74 -7.13 -18.81
C ALA A 456 -6.22 -8.34 -18.02
N VAL A 457 -5.89 -9.54 -18.51
CA VAL A 457 -6.19 -10.82 -17.86
C VAL A 457 -4.93 -11.68 -17.89
N THR A 458 -4.52 -12.19 -16.74
CA THR A 458 -3.47 -13.22 -16.62
C THR A 458 -4.11 -14.59 -16.50
N HIS A 459 -3.66 -15.56 -17.30
CA HIS A 459 -4.04 -16.96 -17.27
C HIS A 459 -2.77 -17.82 -17.38
N ASN A 460 -2.42 -18.50 -16.30
CA ASN A 460 -1.15 -19.23 -16.20
C ASN A 460 0.06 -18.33 -16.56
N GLU A 461 0.79 -18.68 -17.61
CA GLU A 461 1.95 -17.94 -18.14
C GLU A 461 1.59 -16.89 -19.22
N PHE A 462 0.31 -16.78 -19.57
CA PHE A 462 -0.14 -15.83 -20.60
C PHE A 462 -0.83 -14.63 -20.00
N LYS A 463 -0.59 -13.47 -20.60
CA LYS A 463 -1.24 -12.22 -20.23
C LYS A 463 -1.75 -11.49 -21.48
N VAL A 464 -3.02 -11.12 -21.43
CA VAL A 464 -3.71 -10.47 -22.53
C VAL A 464 -4.09 -9.05 -22.13
N PHE A 465 -3.72 -8.07 -22.93
CA PHE A 465 -4.09 -6.67 -22.75
C PHE A 465 -5.16 -6.28 -23.76
N TYR A 466 -6.31 -5.88 -23.27
CA TYR A 466 -7.40 -5.26 -24.04
C TYR A 466 -7.27 -3.74 -24.06
N SER A 467 -6.59 -3.18 -23.07
CA SER A 467 -6.27 -1.75 -23.04
C SER A 467 -5.06 -1.46 -22.16
N THR A 468 -4.30 -0.44 -22.56
CA THR A 468 -3.18 0.12 -21.80
C THR A 468 -3.38 1.59 -21.55
N MET A 469 -2.57 2.22 -20.73
CA MET A 469 -2.59 3.65 -20.48
C MET A 469 -1.41 4.31 -21.19
N SER A 470 -1.66 5.41 -21.89
CA SER A 470 -0.64 6.27 -22.48
C SER A 470 -0.78 7.69 -21.93
N ASP A 471 0.12 8.60 -22.32
CA ASP A 471 0.06 10.02 -21.94
C ASP A 471 -1.25 10.69 -22.40
N SER A 472 -1.83 10.21 -23.51
CA SER A 472 -3.11 10.68 -24.05
C SER A 472 -4.34 10.04 -23.39
N GLY A 473 -4.16 9.05 -22.49
CA GLY A 473 -5.24 8.32 -21.83
C GLY A 473 -5.25 6.82 -22.10
N ILE A 474 -6.40 6.18 -21.95
CA ILE A 474 -6.56 4.74 -22.17
C ILE A 474 -6.59 4.45 -23.67
N VAL A 475 -5.69 3.57 -24.12
CA VAL A 475 -5.61 3.03 -25.48
C VAL A 475 -6.21 1.63 -25.49
N HIS A 476 -7.18 1.38 -26.38
CA HIS A 476 -7.76 0.06 -26.59
C HIS A 476 -7.01 -0.65 -27.71
N HIS A 477 -6.82 -1.96 -27.56
CA HIS A 477 -6.14 -2.82 -28.52
C HIS A 477 -7.17 -3.74 -29.19
N ASP A 478 -7.18 -3.73 -30.55
CA ASP A 478 -7.98 -4.62 -31.38
C ASP A 478 -7.14 -5.00 -32.64
N PRO A 479 -6.62 -6.23 -32.72
CA PRO A 479 -6.72 -7.30 -31.73
C PRO A 479 -6.01 -6.99 -30.40
N PRO A 480 -6.39 -7.68 -29.28
CA PRO A 480 -5.70 -7.55 -28.00
C PRO A 480 -4.22 -7.97 -28.08
N LEU A 481 -3.36 -7.42 -27.21
CA LEU A 481 -1.95 -7.84 -27.14
C LEU A 481 -1.84 -9.09 -26.27
N LEU A 482 -1.17 -10.12 -26.75
CA LEU A 482 -0.91 -11.37 -26.03
C LEU A 482 0.59 -11.52 -25.75
N PHE A 483 0.96 -11.81 -24.50
CA PHE A 483 2.35 -12.08 -24.09
C PHE A 483 2.44 -13.40 -23.33
N ASN A 484 3.58 -14.09 -23.44
CA ASN A 484 3.96 -15.14 -22.50
C ASN A 484 4.93 -14.54 -21.48
N ILE A 485 4.45 -14.27 -20.28
CA ILE A 485 5.21 -13.59 -19.22
C ILE A 485 6.32 -14.45 -18.60
N ARG A 486 6.36 -15.76 -18.89
CA ARG A 486 7.47 -16.62 -18.46
C ARG A 486 8.67 -16.47 -19.37
N THR A 487 8.46 -16.46 -20.70
CA THR A 487 9.53 -16.36 -21.71
C THR A 487 9.86 -14.92 -22.06
N ASP A 488 8.92 -14.01 -21.89
CA ASP A 488 9.04 -12.55 -22.11
C ASP A 488 8.50 -11.76 -20.90
N PRO A 489 9.18 -11.81 -19.75
CA PRO A 489 8.74 -11.07 -18.54
C PRO A 489 8.78 -9.55 -18.72
N GLY A 490 9.47 -9.05 -19.76
CA GLY A 490 9.49 -7.63 -20.12
C GLY A 490 8.30 -7.20 -20.96
N GLU A 491 7.45 -8.13 -21.43
CA GLU A 491 6.28 -7.87 -22.27
C GLU A 491 6.63 -7.02 -23.51
N ILE A 492 7.74 -7.41 -24.18
CA ILE A 492 8.33 -6.66 -25.30
C ILE A 492 7.77 -7.12 -26.65
N THR A 493 7.58 -8.45 -26.81
CA THR A 493 7.23 -9.04 -28.08
C THR A 493 5.88 -9.75 -27.99
N PRO A 494 4.79 -9.13 -28.49
CA PRO A 494 3.48 -9.76 -28.47
C PRO A 494 3.45 -10.99 -29.38
N LEU A 495 2.76 -12.03 -28.93
CA LEU A 495 2.47 -13.25 -29.69
C LEU A 495 1.34 -13.02 -30.71
N SER A 496 1.34 -13.82 -31.79
CA SER A 496 0.21 -13.84 -32.76
C SER A 496 -1.06 -14.32 -32.07
N VAL A 497 -2.13 -13.53 -32.19
CA VAL A 497 -3.46 -13.86 -31.68
C VAL A 497 -4.10 -14.97 -32.50
N GLU A 498 -3.84 -15.01 -33.80
CA GLU A 498 -4.35 -15.99 -34.74
C GLU A 498 -3.83 -17.39 -34.40
N ASP A 499 -2.54 -17.52 -34.12
CA ASP A 499 -1.88 -18.78 -33.75
C ASP A 499 -2.33 -19.30 -32.37
N ASN A 500 -2.88 -18.43 -31.53
CA ASN A 500 -3.35 -18.71 -30.17
C ASN A 500 -4.88 -18.51 -30.02
N SER A 501 -5.65 -18.74 -31.08
CA SER A 501 -7.09 -18.41 -31.16
C SER A 501 -7.93 -19.10 -30.08
N GLU A 502 -7.69 -20.38 -29.75
CA GLU A 502 -8.41 -21.10 -28.70
C GLU A 502 -8.12 -20.51 -27.31
N LEU A 503 -6.85 -20.21 -26.99
CA LEU A 503 -6.46 -19.56 -25.75
C LEU A 503 -7.14 -18.19 -25.61
N MET A 504 -7.14 -17.42 -26.68
CA MET A 504 -7.76 -16.09 -26.71
C MET A 504 -9.27 -16.16 -26.53
N ALA A 505 -9.94 -17.14 -27.13
CA ALA A 505 -11.37 -17.35 -26.95
C ALA A 505 -11.70 -17.66 -25.49
N ASN A 506 -10.96 -18.60 -24.86
CA ASN A 506 -11.15 -18.97 -23.46
C ASN A 506 -10.95 -17.78 -22.50
N ILE A 507 -9.89 -16.98 -22.70
CA ILE A 507 -9.60 -15.80 -21.87
C ILE A 507 -10.68 -14.71 -22.08
N SER A 508 -11.12 -14.49 -23.32
CA SER A 508 -12.15 -13.50 -23.63
C SER A 508 -13.51 -13.89 -23.02
N GLU A 509 -13.89 -15.16 -23.12
CA GLU A 509 -15.11 -15.67 -22.48
C GLU A 509 -15.06 -15.54 -20.96
N ALA A 510 -13.92 -15.87 -20.33
CA ALA A 510 -13.74 -15.70 -18.89
C ALA A 510 -13.86 -14.22 -18.48
N ARG A 511 -13.30 -13.30 -19.29
CA ARG A 511 -13.42 -11.86 -19.08
C ARG A 511 -14.86 -11.38 -19.17
N GLU A 512 -15.62 -11.77 -20.19
CA GLU A 512 -17.02 -11.35 -20.32
C GLU A 512 -17.88 -11.95 -19.21
N ARG A 513 -17.73 -13.24 -18.86
CA ARG A 513 -18.40 -13.84 -17.68
C ARG A 513 -18.09 -13.08 -16.39
N HIS A 514 -16.83 -12.62 -16.20
CA HIS A 514 -16.45 -11.82 -15.04
C HIS A 514 -17.14 -10.46 -15.04
N ILE A 515 -17.35 -9.85 -16.21
CA ILE A 515 -18.06 -8.58 -16.38
C ILE A 515 -19.56 -8.74 -16.11
N GLU A 516 -20.19 -9.80 -16.63
CA GLU A 516 -21.62 -10.09 -16.46
C GLU A 516 -22.00 -10.36 -15.00
N ASN A 517 -21.13 -11.03 -14.25
CA ASN A 517 -21.31 -11.28 -12.82
C ASN A 517 -21.25 -10.00 -11.96
N ARG A 518 -21.16 -8.81 -12.57
CA ARG A 518 -21.24 -7.53 -11.89
C ARG A 518 -22.69 -7.14 -11.60
N THR A 519 -23.13 -7.35 -10.37
CA THR A 519 -24.50 -7.05 -9.94
C THR A 519 -24.79 -5.55 -9.71
N ARG A 520 -23.78 -4.68 -9.69
CA ARG A 520 -23.92 -3.23 -9.43
C ARG A 520 -22.95 -2.40 -10.28
N LYS A 521 -23.41 -1.20 -10.69
CA LYS A 521 -22.53 -0.16 -11.24
C LYS A 521 -21.64 0.36 -10.10
N TRP A 522 -20.33 0.15 -10.23
CA TRP A 522 -19.39 0.59 -9.21
C TRP A 522 -19.05 2.07 -9.38
N ILE A 523 -19.03 2.79 -8.26
CA ILE A 523 -18.71 4.21 -8.21
C ILE A 523 -17.32 4.33 -7.60
N SER A 524 -16.43 5.03 -8.30
CA SER A 524 -15.10 5.32 -7.77
C SER A 524 -15.18 6.27 -6.57
N GLN A 525 -14.51 5.92 -5.49
CA GLN A 525 -14.34 6.79 -4.34
C GLN A 525 -13.41 7.98 -4.64
N PHE A 526 -12.65 7.94 -5.73
CA PHE A 526 -11.76 9.01 -6.18
C PHE A 526 -12.52 10.14 -6.89
N GLU A 527 -13.75 9.89 -7.35
CA GLU A 527 -14.62 10.89 -8.01
C GLU A 527 -15.45 11.72 -7.02
N TYR A 528 -15.34 11.45 -5.72
CA TYR A 528 -16.02 12.26 -4.72
C TYR A 528 -15.40 13.66 -4.62
N PRO A 529 -16.22 14.71 -4.37
CA PRO A 529 -15.75 16.08 -4.39
C PRO A 529 -14.71 16.36 -3.31
N ILE A 530 -13.73 17.20 -3.68
CA ILE A 530 -12.76 17.79 -2.77
C ILE A 530 -13.42 19.00 -2.13
N LEU A 531 -13.50 18.99 -0.79
CA LEU A 531 -14.16 20.03 -0.02
C LEU A 531 -13.12 20.78 0.83
N PRO A 532 -12.90 22.07 0.61
CA PRO A 532 -11.83 22.83 1.26
C PRO A 532 -11.84 22.78 2.81
N TRP A 533 -13.03 22.64 3.40
CA TRP A 533 -13.20 22.54 4.86
C TRP A 533 -12.86 21.16 5.44
N LEU A 534 -12.61 20.16 4.60
CA LEU A 534 -12.16 18.83 5.02
C LEU A 534 -10.63 18.74 5.21
N PHE A 535 -9.88 19.76 4.82
CA PHE A 535 -8.43 19.77 5.05
C PHE A 535 -8.12 19.74 6.55
N PRO A 536 -7.31 18.77 7.00
CA PRO A 536 -6.87 18.74 8.38
C PRO A 536 -5.94 19.92 8.68
N CYS A 537 -6.10 20.50 9.86
CA CYS A 537 -5.29 21.62 10.31
C CYS A 537 -5.10 21.54 11.82
N ALA A 538 -3.84 21.53 12.26
CA ALA A 538 -3.50 21.41 13.68
C ALA A 538 -3.94 22.64 14.50
N ASN A 539 -3.84 23.84 13.89
CA ASN A 539 -4.15 25.12 14.53
C ASN A 539 -4.54 26.14 13.45
N PHE A 540 -5.82 26.17 13.09
CA PHE A 540 -6.33 27.11 12.10
C PHE A 540 -6.06 28.57 12.54
N PRO A 541 -5.63 29.48 11.62
CA PRO A 541 -5.42 29.31 10.18
C PRO A 541 -4.03 28.80 9.77
N TYR A 542 -3.09 28.68 10.70
CA TYR A 542 -1.66 28.47 10.41
C TYR A 542 -1.34 27.06 9.92
N CYS A 543 -2.10 26.05 10.34
CA CYS A 543 -1.89 24.63 10.04
C CYS A 543 -0.43 24.18 10.22
N HIS A 544 0.18 24.63 11.33
CA HIS A 544 1.56 24.35 11.66
C HIS A 544 1.69 23.80 13.08
N ARG A 545 2.31 22.61 13.22
CA ARG A 545 2.61 21.99 14.51
C ARG A 545 3.94 21.25 14.40
N ARG A 546 4.91 21.63 15.23
CA ARG A 546 6.19 20.93 15.32
C ARG A 546 6.00 19.61 16.05
N ASP A 547 6.62 18.55 15.52
CA ASP A 547 6.73 17.28 16.24
C ASP A 547 7.67 17.49 17.44
N SER A 548 7.17 17.16 18.63
CA SER A 548 7.98 17.12 19.85
C SER A 548 8.53 15.73 20.13
N GLY A 549 8.25 14.76 19.27
CA GLY A 549 8.49 13.35 19.49
C GLY A 549 9.97 12.97 19.43
N LYS A 550 10.56 12.69 20.59
CA LYS A 550 11.82 11.97 20.68
C LYS A 550 11.57 10.49 20.36
N LEU A 551 12.54 9.84 19.71
CA LEU A 551 12.56 8.38 19.58
C LEU A 551 12.65 7.79 21.00
N LYS A 552 11.81 6.81 21.31
CA LYS A 552 11.67 6.26 22.68
C LYS A 552 12.23 4.85 22.80
N HIS A 553 12.19 4.10 21.70
CA HIS A 553 12.48 2.68 21.66
C HIS A 553 13.70 2.34 20.81
N ILE A 554 14.19 3.30 20.04
CA ILE A 554 15.36 3.20 19.18
C ILE A 554 16.50 3.99 19.76
N VAL A 555 17.67 3.35 19.88
CA VAL A 555 18.96 4.00 20.15
C VAL A 555 19.77 3.91 18.87
N LEU A 556 19.95 5.04 18.19
CA LEU A 556 20.79 5.13 17.00
C LEU A 556 22.25 5.20 17.43
N ASN A 557 22.95 4.08 17.41
CA ASN A 557 24.39 4.00 17.59
C ASN A 557 25.06 3.64 16.26
N GLU A 558 26.25 4.14 15.99
CA GLU A 558 27.02 3.82 14.77
C GLU A 558 27.23 2.31 14.56
N SER A 559 27.20 1.52 15.64
CA SER A 559 27.29 0.06 15.58
C SER A 559 26.09 -0.65 14.87
N ILE A 560 24.96 0.06 14.66
CA ILE A 560 23.76 -0.51 14.00
C ILE A 560 23.97 -0.66 12.48
N LEU A 561 24.88 0.12 11.89
CA LEU A 561 25.17 0.08 10.44
C LEU A 561 26.08 -1.09 10.03
N PHE A 562 26.78 -1.72 10.97
CA PHE A 562 27.85 -2.70 10.69
C PHE A 562 27.56 -4.13 11.19
N ASN A 563 26.48 -4.37 11.90
CA ASN A 563 25.97 -5.69 12.29
C ASN A 563 24.84 -6.14 11.37
#